data_e0ec3415729639f29595b1b6fdbeacf9
#
_entry.id   e0ec3415729639f29595b1b6fdbeacf9
#
_cell.length_a   1.000
_cell.length_b   1.000
_cell.length_c   1.000
_cell.angle_alpha   90.00
_cell.angle_beta   90.00
_cell.angle_gamma   90.00
#
_symmetry.space_group_name_H-M   'P 1'
#
loop_
_entity.id
_entity.type
_entity.pdbx_description
1 polymer ?
#
loop_
_entity_poly.entity_id
_entity_poly.type
_entity_poly.pdbx_seq_one_letter_code
_entity_poly.pdbx_strand_id
1 'polypeptide(L)'
;FNSLIYSGIYNSRTGINNTNEFSVSKDITKSLDPAYGSIQKLFAEDTNMTVLQESKVSRALIDKDAIYSAEGGGSLTSSSAVIGQITPYLGEYGISRNPESFAYYGFQKYFTDKDRGAVLRLSRYGITEISSYGMLDYFRDNLATLDENNIWEIQTGLGTSTQDTDEYIIDVVGVDITNLFYGMTVI
;
A
#
# COMPACT_ATOMS: atom_id res chain seq x y z
N PHE A 1 4.67 9.45 -11.96
CA PHE A 1 3.53 9.06 -12.83
C PHE A 1 2.37 8.60 -11.98
N ASN A 2 1.13 8.91 -12.41
CA ASN A 2 -0.11 8.61 -11.68
C ASN A 2 -1.09 7.74 -12.50
N SER A 3 -0.59 7.07 -13.52
CA SER A 3 -1.39 6.20 -14.40
C SER A 3 -0.83 4.80 -14.42
N LEU A 4 -1.73 3.83 -14.52
CA LEU A 4 -1.45 2.41 -14.67
C LEU A 4 -1.76 2.00 -16.10
N ILE A 5 -0.94 1.13 -16.65
CA ILE A 5 -1.23 0.38 -17.87
C ILE A 5 -1.30 -1.11 -17.51
N TYR A 6 -2.24 -1.83 -18.09
CA TYR A 6 -2.44 -3.23 -17.80
C TYR A 6 -2.78 -4.04 -19.04
N SER A 7 -2.40 -5.30 -19.02
CA SER A 7 -2.70 -6.29 -20.05
C SER A 7 -4.02 -7.01 -19.75
N GLY A 8 -4.37 -7.97 -20.57
CA GLY A 8 -5.41 -8.96 -20.28
C GLY A 8 -5.04 -9.88 -19.10
N ILE A 9 -5.91 -10.82 -18.80
CA ILE A 9 -5.75 -11.77 -17.69
C ILE A 9 -5.40 -13.16 -18.18
N TYR A 10 -4.87 -13.99 -17.28
CA TYR A 10 -4.74 -15.42 -17.47
C TYR A 10 -5.97 -16.14 -16.91
N ASN A 11 -6.69 -16.85 -17.75
CA ASN A 11 -7.83 -17.66 -17.36
C ASN A 11 -7.39 -19.11 -17.18
N SER A 12 -7.19 -19.55 -15.94
CA SER A 12 -6.74 -20.90 -15.63
C SER A 12 -7.75 -22.01 -16.01
N ARG A 13 -9.04 -21.67 -16.11
CA ARG A 13 -10.08 -22.63 -16.48
C ARG A 13 -10.04 -22.96 -17.98
N THR A 14 -9.81 -21.98 -18.82
CA THR A 14 -9.76 -22.14 -20.28
C THR A 14 -8.34 -22.32 -20.83
N GLY A 15 -7.32 -22.05 -20.01
CA GLY A 15 -5.92 -22.03 -20.42
C GLY A 15 -5.54 -20.83 -21.31
N ILE A 16 -6.47 -19.89 -21.52
CA ILE A 16 -6.21 -18.71 -22.34
C ILE A 16 -5.36 -17.72 -21.56
N ASN A 17 -4.24 -17.32 -22.12
CA ASN A 17 -3.30 -16.36 -21.54
C ASN A 17 -3.25 -15.08 -22.38
N ASN A 18 -3.80 -14.00 -21.85
CA ASN A 18 -3.80 -12.67 -22.46
C ASN A 18 -2.91 -11.68 -21.71
N THR A 19 -2.00 -12.15 -20.88
CA THR A 19 -1.13 -11.28 -20.05
C THR A 19 -0.09 -10.50 -20.88
N ASN A 20 0.05 -10.82 -22.16
CA ASN A 20 0.90 -10.10 -23.10
C ASN A 20 0.12 -9.28 -24.13
N GLU A 21 -1.21 -9.21 -24.00
CA GLU A 21 -2.05 -8.44 -24.92
C GLU A 21 -2.31 -7.02 -24.37
N PHE A 22 -1.91 -6.03 -25.14
CA PHE A 22 -2.20 -4.61 -24.93
C PHE A 22 -3.00 -4.09 -26.12
N SER A 23 -4.30 -4.37 -26.11
CA SER A 23 -5.17 -4.00 -27.21
C SER A 23 -5.68 -2.58 -27.07
N VAL A 24 -5.41 -1.74 -28.08
CA VAL A 24 -5.87 -0.34 -28.14
C VAL A 24 -7.40 -0.23 -28.19
N SER A 25 -8.09 -1.30 -28.60
CA SER A 25 -9.56 -1.35 -28.66
C SER A 25 -10.23 -1.59 -27.30
N LYS A 26 -9.45 -1.91 -26.28
CA LYS A 26 -9.93 -2.11 -24.89
C LYS A 26 -9.34 -1.04 -23.99
N ASP A 27 -10.02 -0.77 -22.86
CA ASP A 27 -9.43 0.03 -21.80
C ASP A 27 -8.22 -0.70 -21.22
N ILE A 28 -7.04 -0.19 -21.50
CA ILE A 28 -5.75 -0.73 -21.01
C ILE A 28 -5.04 0.24 -20.07
N THR A 29 -5.64 1.40 -19.80
CA THR A 29 -5.06 2.43 -18.95
C THR A 29 -6.05 2.84 -17.87
N LYS A 30 -5.53 3.11 -16.67
CA LYS A 30 -6.30 3.67 -15.57
C LYS A 30 -5.50 4.77 -14.91
N SER A 31 -6.06 5.98 -14.86
CA SER A 31 -5.43 7.11 -14.20
C SER A 31 -5.97 7.28 -12.78
N LEU A 32 -5.08 7.59 -11.86
CA LEU A 32 -5.40 8.03 -10.51
C LEU A 32 -5.37 9.55 -10.44
N ASP A 33 -5.94 10.11 -9.38
CA ASP A 33 -5.95 11.55 -9.17
C ASP A 33 -4.51 12.07 -8.99
N PRO A 34 -4.07 13.00 -9.86
CA PRO A 34 -2.73 13.57 -9.78
C PRO A 34 -2.51 14.43 -8.52
N ALA A 35 -3.57 14.88 -7.87
CA ALA A 35 -3.49 15.66 -6.63
C ALA A 35 -2.82 14.87 -5.49
N TYR A 36 -2.84 13.54 -5.56
CA TYR A 36 -2.23 12.66 -4.55
C TYR A 36 -0.78 12.28 -4.84
N GLY A 37 -0.18 12.87 -5.85
CA GLY A 37 1.19 12.61 -6.25
C GLY A 37 1.35 11.34 -7.08
N SER A 38 2.60 10.93 -7.26
CA SER A 38 2.93 9.77 -8.08
C SER A 38 2.64 8.44 -7.38
N ILE A 39 2.43 7.39 -8.16
CA ILE A 39 2.32 6.03 -7.67
C ILE A 39 3.72 5.58 -7.24
N GLN A 40 3.84 5.18 -5.98
CA GLN A 40 5.10 4.72 -5.38
C GLN A 40 5.17 3.20 -5.32
N LYS A 41 4.06 2.55 -4.94
CA LYS A 41 4.03 1.09 -4.82
C LYS A 41 2.66 0.51 -5.18
N LEU A 42 2.69 -0.68 -5.75
CA LEU A 42 1.53 -1.51 -6.02
C LEU A 42 1.67 -2.81 -5.22
N PHE A 43 0.60 -3.21 -4.56
CA PHE A 43 0.55 -4.47 -3.84
C PHE A 43 -0.71 -5.23 -4.25
N ALA A 44 -0.52 -6.39 -4.89
CA ALA A 44 -1.62 -7.23 -5.36
C ALA A 44 -2.12 -8.15 -4.24
N GLU A 45 -3.44 -8.26 -4.15
CA GLU A 45 -4.17 -9.23 -3.34
C GLU A 45 -5.05 -10.07 -4.27
N ASP A 46 -5.69 -11.11 -3.75
CA ASP A 46 -6.46 -12.05 -4.58
C ASP A 46 -7.47 -11.37 -5.52
N THR A 47 -8.22 -10.41 -5.02
CA THR A 47 -9.29 -9.73 -5.78
C THR A 47 -9.19 -8.22 -5.80
N ASN A 48 -8.15 -7.69 -5.17
CA ASN A 48 -7.92 -6.26 -5.04
C ASN A 48 -6.43 -5.96 -5.23
N MET A 49 -6.14 -4.73 -5.59
CA MET A 49 -4.80 -4.19 -5.61
C MET A 49 -4.75 -2.93 -4.75
N THR A 50 -3.84 -2.90 -3.82
CA THR A 50 -3.55 -1.67 -3.06
C THR A 50 -2.59 -0.81 -3.88
N VAL A 51 -2.98 0.43 -4.11
CA VAL A 51 -2.18 1.44 -4.82
C VAL A 51 -1.77 2.49 -3.80
N LEU A 52 -0.46 2.63 -3.60
CA LEU A 52 0.11 3.60 -2.69
C LEU A 52 0.70 4.76 -3.51
N GLN A 53 0.12 5.94 -3.33
CA GLN A 53 0.61 7.20 -3.86
C GLN A 53 1.36 7.97 -2.77
N GLU A 54 1.97 9.09 -3.12
CA GLU A 54 2.74 9.92 -2.17
C GLU A 54 1.88 10.35 -0.97
N SER A 55 0.66 10.80 -1.19
CA SER A 55 -0.21 11.33 -0.13
C SER A 55 -1.54 10.59 0.05
N LYS A 56 -1.75 9.48 -0.67
CA LYS A 56 -3.00 8.72 -0.62
C LYS A 56 -2.79 7.24 -0.86
N VAL A 57 -3.62 6.45 -0.21
CA VAL A 57 -3.71 5.00 -0.47
C VAL A 57 -5.08 4.70 -1.05
N SER A 58 -5.11 3.93 -2.12
CA SER A 58 -6.33 3.56 -2.82
C SER A 58 -6.42 2.05 -2.99
N ARG A 59 -7.64 1.56 -3.07
CA ARG A 59 -7.93 0.17 -3.42
C ARG A 59 -8.50 0.12 -4.83
N ALA A 60 -7.88 -0.64 -5.70
CA ALA A 60 -8.37 -0.98 -7.02
C ALA A 60 -9.05 -2.35 -7.00
N LEU A 61 -10.22 -2.47 -7.56
CA LEU A 61 -10.89 -3.75 -7.77
C LEU A 61 -10.30 -4.41 -9.02
N ILE A 62 -10.04 -5.70 -8.95
CA ILE A 62 -9.53 -6.49 -10.08
C ILE A 62 -10.67 -7.36 -10.60
N ASP A 63 -10.93 -7.24 -11.91
CA ASP A 63 -11.99 -7.98 -12.63
C ASP A 63 -13.41 -7.80 -12.04
N LYS A 64 -13.60 -6.70 -11.31
CA LYS A 64 -14.86 -6.37 -10.63
C LYS A 64 -15.11 -4.89 -10.63
N ASP A 65 -16.38 -4.52 -10.64
CA ASP A 65 -16.84 -3.15 -10.39
C ASP A 65 -17.87 -3.14 -9.25
N ALA A 66 -17.91 -2.04 -8.51
CA ALA A 66 -18.88 -1.81 -7.47
C ALA A 66 -20.03 -0.94 -8.00
N ILE A 67 -21.24 -1.46 -7.95
CA ILE A 67 -22.45 -0.72 -8.26
C ILE A 67 -23.12 -0.33 -6.96
N TYR A 68 -23.35 0.96 -6.75
CA TYR A 68 -24.07 1.50 -5.60
C TYR A 68 -25.48 1.91 -6.03
N SER A 69 -26.48 1.43 -5.32
CA SER A 69 -27.86 1.93 -5.49
C SER A 69 -28.03 3.26 -4.78
N ALA A 70 -29.00 4.07 -5.22
CA ALA A 70 -29.36 5.31 -4.57
C ALA A 70 -29.84 5.15 -3.11
N GLU A 71 -30.23 3.93 -2.75
CA GLU A 71 -30.68 3.55 -1.41
C GLU A 71 -29.56 3.05 -0.48
N GLY A 72 -28.29 3.19 -0.91
CA GLY A 72 -27.10 2.86 -0.10
C GLY A 72 -26.67 1.37 -0.13
N GLY A 73 -27.31 0.55 -0.92
CA GLY A 73 -26.88 -0.84 -1.15
C GLY A 73 -25.76 -0.89 -2.22
N GLY A 74 -24.68 -1.64 -1.96
CA GLY A 74 -23.63 -1.90 -2.92
C GLY A 74 -23.58 -3.37 -3.33
N SER A 75 -23.43 -3.66 -4.62
CA SER A 75 -23.16 -5.00 -5.14
C SER A 75 -21.92 -5.01 -6.01
N LEU A 76 -21.20 -6.12 -6.01
CA LEU A 76 -20.07 -6.33 -6.90
C LEU A 76 -20.55 -7.06 -8.15
N THR A 77 -20.16 -6.57 -9.31
CA THR A 77 -20.39 -7.21 -10.61
C THR A 77 -19.06 -7.47 -11.29
N SER A 78 -19.04 -8.40 -12.24
CA SER A 78 -17.86 -8.58 -13.09
C SER A 78 -17.68 -7.36 -14.01
N SER A 79 -16.45 -6.91 -14.12
CA SER A 79 -16.07 -5.82 -15.03
C SER A 79 -15.56 -6.36 -16.36
N SER A 80 -15.76 -5.60 -17.42
CA SER A 80 -15.09 -5.86 -18.70
C SER A 80 -13.63 -5.38 -18.70
N ALA A 81 -13.27 -4.49 -17.77
CA ALA A 81 -11.91 -3.99 -17.57
C ALA A 81 -11.21 -4.78 -16.48
N VAL A 82 -9.94 -5.09 -16.68
CA VAL A 82 -9.14 -5.82 -15.68
C VAL A 82 -9.00 -5.03 -14.38
N ILE A 83 -8.75 -3.72 -14.49
CA ILE A 83 -8.78 -2.81 -13.34
C ILE A 83 -10.11 -2.04 -13.38
N GLY A 84 -10.99 -2.38 -12.46
CA GLY A 84 -12.27 -1.74 -12.28
C GLY A 84 -12.17 -0.41 -11.53
N GLN A 85 -13.10 -0.19 -10.61
CA GLN A 85 -13.14 1.04 -9.82
C GLN A 85 -11.97 1.13 -8.85
N ILE A 86 -11.36 2.33 -8.79
CA ILE A 86 -10.34 2.68 -7.78
C ILE A 86 -11.00 3.57 -6.75
N THR A 87 -10.96 3.15 -5.50
CA THR A 87 -11.56 3.86 -4.36
C THR A 87 -10.48 4.23 -3.36
N PRO A 88 -10.30 5.52 -3.03
CA PRO A 88 -9.36 5.94 -2.01
C PRO A 88 -9.85 5.54 -0.60
N TYR A 89 -8.93 5.18 0.27
CA TYR A 89 -9.22 5.00 1.69
C TYR A 89 -9.46 6.36 2.37
N LEU A 90 -10.22 6.33 3.45
CA LEU A 90 -10.41 7.51 4.29
C LEU A 90 -9.08 7.92 4.96
N GLY A 91 -8.94 9.21 5.20
CA GLY A 91 -7.70 9.81 5.71
C GLY A 91 -6.78 10.28 4.58
N GLU A 92 -5.86 11.15 4.93
CA GLU A 92 -4.92 11.77 3.99
C GLU A 92 -3.50 11.23 4.22
N TYR A 93 -3.37 9.92 4.25
CA TYR A 93 -2.11 9.24 4.45
C TYR A 93 -1.65 8.57 3.16
N GLY A 94 -0.37 8.68 2.87
CA GLY A 94 0.31 8.03 1.77
C GLY A 94 1.58 7.32 2.22
N ILE A 95 2.39 6.90 1.26
CA ILE A 95 3.69 6.30 1.54
C ILE A 95 4.84 7.31 1.35
N SER A 96 4.50 8.59 1.10
CA SER A 96 5.45 9.62 0.69
C SER A 96 6.27 9.15 -0.53
N ARG A 97 7.58 9.35 -0.54
CA ARG A 97 8.49 8.82 -1.56
C ARG A 97 9.34 7.67 -1.05
N ASN A 98 8.79 6.90 -0.13
CA ASN A 98 9.52 5.84 0.58
C ASN A 98 8.84 4.47 0.41
N PRO A 99 8.83 3.91 -0.82
CA PRO A 99 8.15 2.64 -1.12
C PRO A 99 8.78 1.44 -0.40
N GLU A 100 10.01 1.56 0.07
CA GLU A 100 10.78 0.55 0.81
C GLU A 100 10.23 0.35 2.21
N SER A 101 9.58 1.37 2.78
CA SER A 101 8.96 1.28 4.11
C SER A 101 7.76 0.32 4.17
N PHE A 102 7.32 -0.19 3.01
CA PHE A 102 6.17 -1.07 2.94
C PHE A 102 6.50 -2.48 3.40
N ALA A 103 5.80 -2.95 4.41
CA ALA A 103 5.86 -4.31 4.91
C ALA A 103 4.46 -4.94 4.96
N TYR A 104 4.41 -6.24 4.75
CA TYR A 104 3.19 -7.04 4.82
C TYR A 104 3.34 -8.15 5.84
N TYR A 105 2.43 -8.20 6.81
CA TYR A 105 2.39 -9.25 7.81
C TYR A 105 0.95 -9.64 8.17
N GLY A 106 0.70 -10.94 8.11
CA GLY A 106 -0.64 -11.48 8.34
C GLY A 106 -1.62 -10.92 7.31
N PHE A 107 -2.61 -10.30 7.49
CA PHE A 107 -3.51 -9.66 6.52
C PHE A 107 -3.45 -8.12 6.60
N GLN A 108 -2.36 -7.60 7.14
CA GLN A 108 -2.18 -6.18 7.38
C GLN A 108 -0.94 -5.67 6.66
N LYS A 109 -0.98 -4.41 6.28
CA LYS A 109 0.10 -3.73 5.58
C LYS A 109 0.58 -2.58 6.45
N TYR A 110 1.88 -2.43 6.53
CA TYR A 110 2.54 -1.41 7.32
C TYR A 110 3.41 -0.56 6.42
N PHE A 111 3.41 0.73 6.63
CA PHE A 111 4.24 1.66 5.88
C PHE A 111 4.38 2.97 6.65
N THR A 112 5.34 3.78 6.26
CA THR A 112 5.58 5.09 6.86
C THR A 112 5.15 6.20 5.93
N ASP A 113 4.58 7.25 6.51
CA ASP A 113 4.35 8.53 5.85
C ASP A 113 5.36 9.53 6.40
N LYS A 114 6.44 9.78 5.64
CA LYS A 114 7.50 10.70 6.02
C LYS A 114 6.97 12.12 6.17
N ASP A 115 6.12 12.56 5.24
CA ASP A 115 5.63 13.93 5.20
C ASP A 115 4.76 14.27 6.42
N ARG A 116 4.15 13.26 7.04
CA ARG A 116 3.37 13.39 8.27
C ARG A 116 4.07 12.86 9.51
N GLY A 117 5.24 12.25 9.35
CA GLY A 117 5.99 11.65 10.47
C GLY A 117 5.24 10.52 11.16
N ALA A 118 4.47 9.74 10.41
CA ALA A 118 3.56 8.75 10.94
C ALA A 118 3.90 7.34 10.46
N VAL A 119 3.73 6.36 11.34
CA VAL A 119 3.74 4.94 10.99
C VAL A 119 2.30 4.44 10.92
N LEU A 120 1.96 3.80 9.82
CA LEU A 120 0.60 3.48 9.44
C LEU A 120 0.39 1.98 9.29
N ARG A 121 -0.79 1.54 9.69
CA ARG A 121 -1.27 0.19 9.47
C ARG A 121 -2.52 0.23 8.61
N LEU A 122 -2.50 -0.40 7.46
CA LEU A 122 -3.68 -0.62 6.64
C LEU A 122 -4.23 -2.01 6.93
N SER A 123 -5.44 -2.05 7.43
CA SER A 123 -6.19 -3.26 7.74
C SER A 123 -7.50 -3.32 6.96
N ARG A 124 -8.28 -4.37 7.19
CA ARG A 124 -9.64 -4.50 6.65
C ARG A 124 -10.56 -3.31 7.00
N TYR A 125 -10.32 -2.66 8.13
CA TYR A 125 -11.12 -1.54 8.63
C TYR A 125 -10.63 -0.17 8.17
N GLY A 126 -9.58 -0.12 7.38
CA GLY A 126 -8.98 1.11 6.88
C GLY A 126 -7.58 1.37 7.43
N ILE A 127 -7.14 2.62 7.31
CA ILE A 127 -5.83 3.07 7.75
C ILE A 127 -5.92 3.49 9.22
N THR A 128 -4.98 3.02 10.02
CA THR A 128 -4.81 3.41 11.42
C THR A 128 -3.39 3.90 11.61
N GLU A 129 -3.24 5.07 12.20
CA GLU A 129 -1.94 5.56 12.65
C GLU A 129 -1.54 4.85 13.93
N ILE A 130 -0.48 4.06 13.88
CA ILE A 130 0.00 3.29 15.03
C ILE A 130 1.06 4.05 15.83
N SER A 131 1.75 5.01 15.23
CA SER A 131 2.72 5.89 15.90
C SER A 131 2.10 6.74 17.00
N SER A 132 0.81 7.05 16.91
CA SER A 132 0.10 7.85 17.93
C SER A 132 -0.05 7.17 19.30
N TYR A 133 0.19 5.85 19.38
CA TYR A 133 0.07 5.09 20.61
C TYR A 133 1.35 5.11 21.49
N GLY A 134 1.97 6.25 21.63
CA GLY A 134 3.05 6.47 22.61
C GLY A 134 4.43 6.82 22.03
N MET A 135 4.60 6.75 20.70
CA MET A 135 5.88 7.06 20.05
C MET A 135 5.77 8.14 18.97
N LEU A 136 4.76 8.98 19.06
CA LEU A 136 4.47 10.00 18.04
C LEU A 136 5.68 10.93 17.80
N ASP A 137 6.22 11.49 18.88
CA ASP A 137 7.34 12.43 18.78
C ASP A 137 8.60 11.75 18.24
N TYR A 138 8.86 10.52 18.66
CA TYR A 138 10.01 9.75 18.19
C TYR A 138 9.94 9.55 16.66
N PHE A 139 8.82 9.04 16.17
CA PHE A 139 8.69 8.81 14.72
C PHE A 139 8.65 10.11 13.92
N ARG A 140 7.96 11.12 14.40
CA ARG A 140 7.95 12.44 13.75
C ARG A 140 9.36 13.00 13.58
N ASP A 141 10.14 13.01 14.66
CA ASP A 141 11.47 13.62 14.66
C ASP A 141 12.47 12.82 13.84
N ASN A 142 12.40 11.48 13.90
CA ASN A 142 13.29 10.62 13.14
C ASN A 142 12.91 10.54 11.66
N LEU A 143 11.63 10.45 11.32
CA LEU A 143 11.20 10.45 9.92
C LEU A 143 11.44 11.80 9.22
N ALA A 144 11.38 12.91 9.96
CA ALA A 144 11.65 14.23 9.40
C ALA A 144 13.12 14.40 8.98
N THR A 145 14.05 13.70 9.63
CA THR A 145 15.49 13.79 9.35
C THR A 145 15.94 12.90 8.19
N LEU A 146 15.07 12.09 7.62
CA LEU A 146 15.40 11.21 6.50
C LEU A 146 15.64 12.04 5.23
N ASP A 147 16.86 12.01 4.73
CA ASP A 147 17.20 12.51 3.41
C ASP A 147 16.78 11.50 2.32
N GLU A 148 16.85 11.90 1.06
CA GLU A 148 16.55 11.02 -0.08
C GLU A 148 17.45 9.78 -0.16
N ASN A 149 18.58 9.81 0.56
CA ASN A 149 19.56 8.73 0.64
C ASN A 149 19.39 7.84 1.88
N ASN A 150 18.53 8.20 2.81
CA ASN A 150 18.27 7.46 4.04
C ASN A 150 16.91 6.81 3.97
N ILE A 151 16.87 5.52 3.78
CA ILE A 151 15.65 4.74 3.62
C ILE A 151 15.30 4.09 4.95
N TRP A 152 14.05 4.30 5.41
CA TRP A 152 13.50 3.55 6.53
C TRP A 152 12.74 2.33 6.00
N GLU A 153 13.24 1.17 6.33
CA GLU A 153 12.58 -0.10 6.02
C GLU A 153 11.98 -0.70 7.28
N ILE A 154 10.72 -1.13 7.20
CA ILE A 154 10.09 -1.93 8.25
C ILE A 154 10.36 -3.40 7.94
N GLN A 155 11.26 -4.01 8.69
CA GLN A 155 11.53 -5.44 8.54
C GLN A 155 10.54 -6.26 9.39
N THR A 156 9.87 -7.17 8.74
CA THR A 156 8.99 -8.15 9.38
C THR A 156 9.69 -9.51 9.39
N GLY A 157 10.40 -9.82 10.45
CA GLY A 157 11.05 -11.11 10.62
C GLY A 157 12.33 -11.08 11.46
N LEU A 158 12.77 -12.24 11.89
CA LEU A 158 14.07 -12.47 12.51
C LEU A 158 15.15 -12.49 11.41
N GLY A 159 15.54 -11.33 10.91
CA GLY A 159 16.64 -11.18 9.96
C GLY A 159 17.93 -10.81 10.70
N THR A 160 19.02 -11.43 10.31
CA THR A 160 20.36 -10.97 10.72
C THR A 160 20.65 -9.66 9.99
N SER A 161 20.88 -8.59 10.74
CA SER A 161 21.28 -7.30 10.19
C SER A 161 22.64 -7.42 9.50
N THR A 162 22.70 -7.08 8.22
CA THR A 162 23.95 -6.65 7.60
C THR A 162 23.91 -5.13 7.59
N GLN A 163 24.72 -4.53 8.44
CA GLN A 163 24.92 -3.10 8.48
C GLN A 163 25.63 -2.66 7.19
N ASP A 164 24.87 -2.07 6.28
CA ASP A 164 25.47 -1.22 5.25
C ASP A 164 25.36 0.24 5.73
N THR A 165 26.40 1.02 5.51
CA THR A 165 26.67 2.28 6.20
C THR A 165 25.73 3.43 5.84
N ASP A 166 24.80 3.22 4.93
CA ASP A 166 23.89 4.26 4.40
C ASP A 166 22.39 3.94 4.58
N GLU A 167 22.04 2.84 5.23
CA GLU A 167 20.66 2.46 5.52
C GLU A 167 20.40 2.47 7.02
N TYR A 168 19.47 3.32 7.47
CA TYR A 168 18.92 3.21 8.80
C TYR A 168 17.84 2.11 8.80
N ILE A 169 18.25 0.91 9.09
CA ILE A 169 17.34 -0.20 9.35
C ILE A 169 16.90 -0.08 10.80
N ILE A 170 15.60 0.05 11.04
CA ILE A 170 15.08 -0.26 12.37
C ILE A 170 15.17 -1.77 12.53
N ASP A 171 16.30 -2.22 13.02
CA ASP A 171 16.48 -3.62 13.37
C ASP A 171 15.73 -3.87 14.67
N VAL A 172 14.53 -4.42 14.55
CA VAL A 172 13.73 -4.87 15.69
C VAL A 172 14.19 -6.27 16.08
N VAL A 173 15.51 -6.42 16.33
CA VAL A 173 16.10 -7.68 16.77
C VAL A 173 15.55 -8.05 18.14
N GLY A 174 14.84 -9.17 18.19
CA GLY A 174 14.40 -9.78 19.44
C GLY A 174 13.09 -9.24 19.99
N VAL A 175 12.36 -8.38 19.27
CA VAL A 175 11.01 -8.00 19.65
C VAL A 175 10.02 -8.96 19.02
N ASP A 176 9.21 -9.60 19.85
CA ASP A 176 8.05 -10.35 19.40
C ASP A 176 7.05 -9.36 18.77
N ILE A 177 7.08 -9.28 17.44
CA ILE A 177 6.23 -8.37 16.66
C ILE A 177 4.73 -8.64 16.87
N THR A 178 4.34 -9.77 17.41
CA THR A 178 2.96 -10.00 17.83
C THR A 178 2.53 -9.03 18.92
N ASN A 179 3.44 -8.55 19.75
CA ASN A 179 3.16 -7.55 20.80
C ASN A 179 3.24 -6.10 20.29
N LEU A 180 3.93 -5.82 19.20
CA LEU A 180 3.97 -4.49 18.57
C LEU A 180 2.58 -4.01 18.12
N PHE A 181 1.67 -4.92 17.92
CA PHE A 181 0.33 -4.63 17.39
C PHE A 181 -0.77 -4.73 18.44
N TYR A 182 -0.45 -5.21 19.64
CA TYR A 182 -1.39 -5.25 20.78
C TYR A 182 -1.20 -4.13 21.79
N GLY A 183 -0.16 -3.36 21.68
CA GLY A 183 0.12 -2.24 22.57
C GLY A 183 1.59 -1.88 22.44
N MET A 184 1.93 -1.27 21.31
CA MET A 184 3.27 -0.85 20.91
C MET A 184 4.22 -0.66 22.10
N THR A 185 4.95 -1.70 22.44
CA THR A 185 6.16 -1.58 23.24
C THR A 185 7.33 -1.72 22.28
N VAL A 186 7.82 -0.61 21.77
CA VAL A 186 9.14 -0.54 21.16
C VAL A 186 10.10 -0.30 22.30
N ILE A 187 10.91 -1.28 22.62
CA ILE A 187 12.03 -1.12 23.55
C ILE A 187 13.28 -0.83 22.75
#